data_a95154706d7a3b6173f722bcec5d4174
#
_entry.id   a95154706d7a3b6173f722bcec5d4174
#
_cell.length_a   1.000
_cell.length_b   1.000
_cell.length_c   1.000
_cell.angle_alpha   90.00
_cell.angle_beta   90.00
_cell.angle_gamma   90.00
#
_symmetry.space_group_name_H-M   'P 1'
#
loop_
_entity.id
_entity.type
_entity.pdbx_description
1 polymer ?
#
loop_
_entity_poly.entity_id
_entity_poly.type
_entity_poly.pdbx_seq_one_letter_code
_entity_poly.pdbx_strand_id
1 'polypeptide(L)'
;MKKYAFPLAALLLAACNSGEEITTTQTDEPVARILEYTPAPGQFINEEARSGGAFDNVDTPEKACRYAAARFAENNWVSLGGWGGYLVAAFAEPVPNTGGYDLYVKGNAMNPSSEPGVVWVMQDANGNGMPDDTWYELKGSEYDNAATIRGYAVTYTPLADGSAA
;
A
#
# COMPACT_ATOMS: atom_id res chain seq x y z
N MET A 1 -10.51 6.47 -22.48
CA MET A 1 -9.98 5.30 -21.76
C MET A 1 -9.76 5.74 -20.31
N LYS A 2 -10.44 5.11 -19.37
CA LYS A 2 -10.27 5.42 -17.94
C LYS A 2 -9.09 4.63 -17.41
N LYS A 3 -8.07 5.32 -16.91
CA LYS A 3 -6.88 4.71 -16.32
C LYS A 3 -7.02 4.78 -14.80
N TYR A 4 -6.91 3.68 -14.13
CA TYR A 4 -6.91 3.60 -12.68
C TYR A 4 -5.55 3.09 -12.23
N ALA A 5 -4.96 3.77 -11.27
CA ALA A 5 -3.73 3.33 -10.63
C ALA A 5 -4.08 2.67 -9.29
N PHE A 6 -3.59 1.51 -9.07
CA PHE A 6 -3.79 0.67 -7.89
C PHE A 6 -2.44 0.08 -7.50
N PRO A 7 -2.18 -0.30 -6.44
CA PRO A 7 -2.30 -0.27 -5.04
C PRO A 7 -1.08 0.22 -4.26
N LEU A 8 -1.23 0.32 -2.99
CA LEU A 8 -0.24 0.82 -2.10
C LEU A 8 0.40 -0.26 -1.24
N ALA A 9 1.60 -0.66 -1.58
CA ALA A 9 2.56 -1.13 -0.58
C ALA A 9 3.68 -0.08 -0.57
N ALA A 10 3.90 0.57 0.55
CA ALA A 10 4.68 1.79 0.62
C ALA A 10 6.18 1.58 0.41
N LEU A 11 6.79 2.29 -0.52
CA LEU A 11 8.23 2.48 -0.57
C LEU A 11 8.56 3.96 -0.75
N LEU A 12 9.18 4.55 0.24
CA LEU A 12 9.80 5.87 0.15
C LEU A 12 11.29 5.70 -0.06
N LEU A 13 11.77 6.24 -1.18
CA LEU A 13 13.17 6.53 -1.35
C LEU A 13 13.39 8.03 -1.14
N ALA A 14 13.97 8.39 -0.01
CA ALA A 14 14.58 9.69 0.14
C ALA A 14 15.95 9.63 -0.53
N ALA A 15 16.05 10.08 -1.77
CA ALA A 15 17.32 10.48 -2.33
C ALA A 15 17.62 11.89 -1.84
N CYS A 16 18.53 12.01 -0.87
CA CYS A 16 19.15 13.30 -0.58
C CYS A 16 19.99 13.71 -1.78
N ASN A 17 19.53 14.67 -2.55
CA ASN A 17 20.43 15.54 -3.30
C ASN A 17 19.85 16.94 -3.44
N SER A 18 20.70 17.88 -3.05
CA SER A 18 20.77 19.33 -3.31
C SER A 18 19.63 20.01 -4.08
N GLY A 19 18.80 20.75 -3.34
CA GLY A 19 18.49 22.14 -3.68
C GLY A 19 17.76 22.42 -4.99
N GLU A 20 16.65 21.76 -5.27
CA GLU A 20 15.58 22.33 -6.09
C GLU A 20 14.27 22.21 -5.33
N GLU A 21 13.70 23.35 -4.96
CA GLU A 21 12.31 23.40 -4.52
C GLU A 21 11.46 22.97 -5.72
N ILE A 22 11.05 21.71 -5.74
CA ILE A 22 9.99 21.25 -6.63
C ILE A 22 8.72 21.87 -6.09
N THR A 23 8.32 23.01 -6.63
CA THR A 23 6.97 23.55 -6.42
C THR A 23 6.01 22.69 -7.24
N THR A 24 5.74 21.48 -6.75
CA THR A 24 4.63 20.71 -7.28
C THR A 24 3.35 21.36 -6.77
N THR A 25 2.54 21.89 -7.65
CA THR A 25 1.10 22.02 -7.40
C THR A 25 0.56 20.60 -7.33
N GLN A 26 0.77 19.96 -6.19
CA GLN A 26 0.23 18.66 -5.89
C GLN A 26 -1.26 18.86 -5.71
N THR A 27 -2.05 18.52 -6.71
CA THR A 27 -3.45 18.23 -6.48
C THR A 27 -3.46 16.88 -5.79
N ASP A 28 -3.53 16.89 -4.46
CA ASP A 28 -3.69 15.69 -3.64
C ASP A 28 -5.07 15.11 -3.93
N GLU A 29 -5.19 14.38 -5.05
CA GLU A 29 -6.35 13.54 -5.28
C GLU A 29 -6.25 12.35 -4.33
N PRO A 30 -7.06 12.29 -3.29
CA PRO A 30 -6.98 11.22 -2.32
C PRO A 30 -7.43 9.90 -2.93
N VAL A 31 -6.98 8.82 -2.34
CA VAL A 31 -7.53 7.50 -2.62
C VAL A 31 -9.04 7.53 -2.43
N ALA A 32 -9.79 7.24 -3.50
CA ALA A 32 -11.25 7.36 -3.48
C ALA A 32 -11.91 6.19 -2.75
N ARG A 33 -11.32 4.99 -2.85
CA ARG A 33 -11.86 3.80 -2.19
C ARG A 33 -10.79 2.73 -2.01
N ILE A 34 -10.97 1.91 -1.00
CA ILE A 34 -10.20 0.68 -0.80
C ILE A 34 -11.02 -0.48 -1.36
N LEU A 35 -10.42 -1.22 -2.29
CA LEU A 35 -11.03 -2.38 -2.94
C LEU A 35 -10.74 -3.66 -2.15
N GLU A 36 -9.50 -3.80 -1.67
CA GLU A 36 -9.06 -4.93 -0.89
C GLU A 36 -8.09 -4.47 0.21
N TYR A 37 -8.17 -5.06 1.37
CA TYR A 37 -7.19 -4.92 2.42
C TYR A 37 -7.02 -6.26 3.13
N THR A 38 -5.88 -6.89 2.88
CA THR A 38 -5.52 -8.22 3.39
C THR A 38 -4.16 -8.15 4.07
N PRO A 39 -4.10 -7.74 5.34
CA PRO A 39 -2.85 -7.76 6.08
C PRO A 39 -2.39 -9.19 6.33
N ALA A 40 -1.09 -9.44 6.23
CA ALA A 40 -0.49 -10.69 6.66
C ALA A 40 -0.24 -10.68 8.17
N PRO A 41 -0.06 -11.84 8.81
CA PRO A 41 0.38 -11.91 10.20
C PRO A 41 1.68 -11.11 10.40
N GLY A 42 1.72 -10.30 11.45
CA GLY A 42 2.85 -9.44 11.73
C GLY A 42 2.60 -8.48 12.88
N GLN A 43 3.59 -7.65 13.16
CA GLN A 43 3.50 -6.65 14.22
C GLN A 43 2.40 -5.62 13.88
N PHE A 44 1.66 -5.16 14.87
CA PHE A 44 0.62 -4.12 14.80
C PHE A 44 -0.65 -4.51 14.01
N ILE A 45 -0.84 -5.76 13.67
CA ILE A 45 -2.01 -6.18 12.90
C ILE A 45 -3.28 -6.25 13.74
N ASN A 46 -3.19 -6.70 14.99
CA ASN A 46 -4.35 -6.85 15.89
C ASN A 46 -4.23 -5.99 17.16
N GLU A 47 -3.48 -4.91 17.09
CA GLU A 47 -3.25 -4.02 18.22
C GLU A 47 -4.07 -2.72 18.09
N GLU A 48 -5.15 -2.58 18.82
CA GLU A 48 -6.04 -1.41 18.82
C GLU A 48 -5.31 -0.09 19.04
N ALA A 49 -4.46 -0.02 20.04
CA ALA A 49 -3.87 1.23 20.48
C ALA A 49 -2.69 1.69 19.62
N ARG A 50 -1.97 0.79 18.98
CA ARG A 50 -0.73 1.09 18.25
C ARG A 50 -0.90 1.17 16.75
N SER A 51 -1.81 0.43 16.19
CA SER A 51 -2.18 0.54 14.78
C SER A 51 -3.10 1.75 14.49
N GLY A 52 -3.39 2.53 15.51
CA GLY A 52 -4.13 3.79 15.39
C GLY A 52 -5.60 3.64 15.07
N GLY A 53 -6.23 2.60 15.48
CA GLY A 53 -7.66 2.44 15.33
C GLY A 53 -8.15 1.09 15.78
N ALA A 54 -9.35 1.05 16.27
CA ALA A 54 -9.99 -0.14 16.74
C ALA A 54 -10.09 -1.20 15.63
N PHE A 55 -9.36 -2.28 15.77
CA PHE A 55 -9.64 -3.52 15.06
C PHE A 55 -10.91 -4.19 15.59
N ASP A 56 -11.59 -3.56 16.54
CA ASP A 56 -12.85 -4.03 17.03
C ASP A 56 -13.81 -4.27 15.87
N ASN A 57 -14.17 -5.51 15.69
CA ASN A 57 -15.08 -5.94 14.64
C ASN A 57 -14.58 -5.86 13.20
N VAL A 58 -13.27 -5.82 12.95
CA VAL A 58 -12.71 -6.00 11.61
C VAL A 58 -12.55 -7.51 11.33
N ASP A 59 -13.65 -8.19 11.19
CA ASP A 59 -13.76 -9.65 11.06
C ASP A 59 -14.22 -10.07 9.65
N THR A 60 -14.46 -9.11 8.75
CA THR A 60 -14.78 -9.38 7.34
C THR A 60 -13.95 -8.50 6.39
N PRO A 61 -13.75 -8.92 5.13
CA PRO A 61 -13.06 -8.11 4.12
C PRO A 61 -13.64 -6.70 3.96
N GLU A 62 -14.97 -6.58 3.99
CA GLU A 62 -15.64 -5.28 3.83
C GLU A 62 -15.38 -4.35 5.03
N LYS A 63 -15.31 -4.90 6.24
CA LYS A 63 -14.95 -4.13 7.44
C LYS A 63 -13.50 -3.72 7.40
N ALA A 64 -12.60 -4.60 6.92
CA ALA A 64 -11.20 -4.28 6.73
C ALA A 64 -11.02 -3.13 5.74
N CYS A 65 -11.69 -3.15 4.62
CA CYS A 65 -11.66 -2.06 3.64
C CYS A 65 -12.18 -0.75 4.22
N ARG A 66 -13.28 -0.78 4.98
CA ARG A 66 -13.81 0.43 5.66
C ARG A 66 -12.84 0.98 6.69
N TYR A 67 -12.19 0.13 7.47
CA TYR A 67 -11.15 0.53 8.41
C TYR A 67 -10.01 1.24 7.68
N ALA A 68 -9.45 0.63 6.63
CA ALA A 68 -8.35 1.23 5.87
C ALA A 68 -8.75 2.56 5.22
N ALA A 69 -9.98 2.66 4.69
CA ALA A 69 -10.50 3.90 4.12
C ALA A 69 -10.61 5.01 5.17
N ALA A 70 -11.10 4.71 6.37
CA ALA A 70 -11.17 5.67 7.47
C ALA A 70 -9.76 6.15 7.88
N ARG A 71 -8.79 5.25 7.95
CA ARG A 71 -7.39 5.60 8.25
C ARG A 71 -6.80 6.57 7.23
N PHE A 72 -7.04 6.32 5.95
CA PHE A 72 -6.55 7.20 4.88
C PHE A 72 -7.26 8.56 4.86
N ALA A 73 -8.56 8.61 5.16
CA ALA A 73 -9.29 9.86 5.30
C ALA A 73 -8.74 10.74 6.43
N GLU A 74 -8.13 10.15 7.45
CA GLU A 74 -7.44 10.83 8.54
C GLU A 74 -5.96 11.12 8.25
N ASN A 75 -5.49 10.87 7.03
CA ASN A 75 -4.08 10.95 6.64
C ASN A 75 -3.17 10.06 7.52
N ASN A 76 -3.67 8.91 7.88
CA ASN A 76 -2.98 7.89 8.64
C ASN A 76 -2.62 6.69 7.77
N TRP A 77 -1.70 5.87 8.24
CA TRP A 77 -1.31 4.63 7.59
C TRP A 77 -2.06 3.42 8.14
N VAL A 78 -1.97 2.32 7.41
CA VAL A 78 -2.39 0.99 7.84
C VAL A 78 -1.20 0.04 7.85
N SER A 79 -1.25 -0.98 8.69
CA SER A 79 -0.20 -2.00 8.75
C SER A 79 -0.50 -3.12 7.76
N LEU A 80 0.45 -3.44 6.88
CA LEU A 80 0.31 -4.57 5.96
C LEU A 80 0.76 -5.90 6.60
N GLY A 81 1.41 -5.84 7.77
CA GLY A 81 1.96 -7.02 8.42
C GLY A 81 3.23 -7.52 7.74
N GLY A 82 3.42 -8.83 7.77
CA GLY A 82 4.58 -9.47 7.16
C GLY A 82 4.44 -9.69 5.66
N TRP A 83 5.18 -10.66 5.14
CA TRP A 83 5.13 -10.98 3.71
C TRP A 83 3.76 -11.44 3.25
N GLY A 84 3.33 -10.92 2.11
CA GLY A 84 2.06 -11.25 1.49
C GLY A 84 0.90 -10.35 1.91
N GLY A 85 1.10 -9.46 2.88
CA GLY A 85 0.10 -8.44 3.20
C GLY A 85 0.01 -7.38 2.12
N TYR A 86 -1.20 -6.99 1.72
CA TYR A 86 -1.42 -6.04 0.65
C TYR A 86 -2.68 -5.20 0.85
N LEU A 87 -2.71 -4.11 0.13
CA LEU A 87 -3.87 -3.24 0.01
C LEU A 87 -4.06 -2.82 -1.44
N VAL A 88 -5.29 -2.85 -1.91
CA VAL A 88 -5.70 -2.37 -3.24
C VAL A 88 -6.57 -1.15 -3.08
N ALA A 89 -6.14 -0.05 -3.71
CA ALA A 89 -6.83 1.22 -3.67
C ALA A 89 -7.14 1.75 -5.07
N ALA A 90 -8.22 2.50 -5.18
CA ALA A 90 -8.62 3.17 -6.41
C ALA A 90 -8.65 4.68 -6.23
N PHE A 91 -8.22 5.41 -7.23
CA PHE A 91 -8.41 6.84 -7.34
C PHE A 91 -9.78 7.16 -7.97
N ALA A 92 -10.36 8.33 -7.64
CA ALA A 92 -11.62 8.77 -8.22
C ALA A 92 -11.49 9.01 -9.72
N GLU A 93 -10.36 9.59 -10.12
CA GLU A 93 -10.03 9.88 -11.50
C GLU A 93 -8.76 9.12 -11.94
N PRO A 94 -8.60 8.89 -13.24
CA PRO A 94 -7.38 8.28 -13.75
C PRO A 94 -6.15 9.14 -13.42
N VAL A 95 -5.10 8.51 -12.89
CA VAL A 95 -3.81 9.18 -12.72
C VAL A 95 -3.14 9.32 -14.09
N PRO A 96 -2.90 10.55 -14.56
CA PRO A 96 -2.24 10.77 -15.84
C PRO A 96 -0.76 10.39 -15.75
N ASN A 97 -0.16 9.99 -16.87
CA ASN A 97 1.30 9.91 -16.99
C ASN A 97 1.81 11.24 -17.57
N THR A 98 2.38 12.08 -16.73
CA THR A 98 2.87 13.41 -17.11
C THR A 98 4.34 13.41 -17.51
N GLY A 99 5.02 12.28 -17.33
CA GLY A 99 6.47 12.16 -17.56
C GLY A 99 7.31 12.62 -16.36
N GLY A 100 6.66 12.95 -15.24
CA GLY A 100 7.28 13.27 -13.96
C GLY A 100 6.84 12.30 -12.86
N TYR A 101 6.76 12.77 -11.63
CA TYR A 101 6.21 11.99 -10.51
C TYR A 101 4.70 12.16 -10.47
N ASP A 102 3.98 11.11 -10.78
CA ASP A 102 2.51 11.11 -10.87
C ASP A 102 1.85 10.44 -9.67
N LEU A 103 2.62 9.71 -8.86
CA LEU A 103 2.13 8.96 -7.71
C LEU A 103 3.04 9.20 -6.50
N TYR A 104 2.45 9.50 -5.36
CA TYR A 104 3.12 9.60 -4.08
C TYR A 104 2.58 8.56 -3.11
N VAL A 105 3.48 7.80 -2.50
CA VAL A 105 3.16 6.82 -1.48
C VAL A 105 3.95 7.16 -0.22
N LYS A 106 3.23 7.55 0.84
CA LYS A 106 3.85 7.83 2.13
C LYS A 106 4.06 6.52 2.91
N GLY A 107 5.30 6.13 3.08
CA GLY A 107 5.66 4.98 3.93
C GLY A 107 5.97 5.38 5.37
N ASN A 108 6.24 4.36 6.19
CA ASN A 108 6.64 4.51 7.59
C ASN A 108 8.17 4.42 7.71
N ALA A 109 8.87 5.50 7.32
CA ALA A 109 10.31 5.58 7.44
C ALA A 109 10.69 6.43 8.67
N MET A 110 11.50 5.86 9.55
CA MET A 110 12.02 6.52 10.73
C MET A 110 13.49 6.18 10.95
N ASN A 111 14.30 7.11 11.43
CA ASN A 111 15.72 6.84 11.70
C ASN A 111 15.85 6.05 13.04
N PRO A 112 16.49 4.85 13.06
CA PRO A 112 17.24 4.19 11.97
C PRO A 112 16.44 3.11 11.20
N SER A 113 15.13 3.11 11.21
CA SER A 113 14.29 2.02 10.68
C SER A 113 13.45 2.48 9.49
N SER A 114 13.10 1.54 8.62
CA SER A 114 12.10 1.73 7.57
C SER A 114 11.32 0.44 7.34
N GLU A 115 10.07 0.58 6.91
CA GLU A 115 9.18 -0.52 6.58
C GLU A 115 8.84 -0.43 5.08
N PRO A 116 9.72 -0.97 4.22
CA PRO A 116 9.55 -0.85 2.78
C PRO A 116 8.44 -1.75 2.26
N GLY A 117 7.84 -1.35 1.16
CA GLY A 117 6.87 -2.16 0.44
C GLY A 117 7.08 -2.07 -1.07
N VAL A 118 6.37 -2.87 -1.82
CA VAL A 118 6.38 -2.87 -3.28
C VAL A 118 5.09 -2.24 -3.78
N VAL A 119 5.20 -1.35 -4.76
CA VAL A 119 4.04 -0.67 -5.36
C VAL A 119 3.79 -1.25 -6.75
N TRP A 120 2.53 -1.55 -7.01
CA TRP A 120 2.05 -2.01 -8.30
C TRP A 120 0.98 -1.04 -8.81
N VAL A 121 0.86 -0.91 -10.10
CA VAL A 121 -0.19 -0.14 -10.74
C VAL A 121 -0.90 -0.98 -11.78
N MET A 122 -2.18 -0.70 -11.97
CA MET A 122 -3.00 -1.37 -12.98
C MET A 122 -3.80 -0.32 -13.74
N GLN A 123 -4.02 -0.55 -15.01
CA GLN A 123 -5.01 0.16 -15.78
C GLN A 123 -6.26 -0.70 -15.86
N ASP A 124 -7.41 -0.16 -15.46
CA ASP A 124 -8.72 -0.78 -15.72
C ASP A 124 -9.00 -0.70 -17.23
N ALA A 125 -8.55 -1.71 -17.94
CA ALA A 125 -8.62 -1.75 -19.41
C ALA A 125 -10.02 -2.12 -19.91
N ASN A 126 -10.75 -2.90 -19.11
CA ASN A 126 -12.10 -3.35 -19.45
C ASN A 126 -13.19 -2.40 -18.91
N GLY A 127 -12.85 -1.45 -18.03
CA GLY A 127 -13.75 -0.43 -17.50
C GLY A 127 -14.74 -0.95 -16.45
N ASN A 128 -14.47 -2.10 -15.82
CA ASN A 128 -15.38 -2.70 -14.87
C ASN A 128 -15.18 -2.22 -13.41
N GLY A 129 -14.10 -1.47 -13.15
CA GLY A 129 -13.76 -0.94 -11.84
C GLY A 129 -13.23 -1.99 -10.86
N MET A 130 -12.85 -3.17 -11.35
CA MET A 130 -12.32 -4.29 -10.56
C MET A 130 -10.80 -4.40 -10.73
N PRO A 131 -10.08 -4.93 -9.73
CA PRO A 131 -8.63 -5.08 -9.80
C PRO A 131 -8.20 -6.37 -10.53
N ASP A 132 -8.79 -6.65 -11.68
CA ASP A 132 -8.66 -7.93 -12.40
C ASP A 132 -7.90 -7.85 -13.73
N ASP A 133 -7.37 -6.66 -14.06
CA ASP A 133 -6.51 -6.46 -15.23
C ASP A 133 -5.02 -6.69 -14.90
N THR A 134 -4.13 -6.36 -15.84
CA THR A 134 -2.69 -6.60 -15.70
C THR A 134 -2.04 -5.60 -14.73
N TRP A 135 -1.34 -6.12 -13.74
CA TRP A 135 -0.57 -5.36 -12.76
C TRP A 135 0.88 -5.16 -13.20
N TYR A 136 1.41 -3.97 -12.97
CA TYR A 136 2.79 -3.60 -13.28
C TYR A 136 3.50 -3.12 -12.02
N GLU A 137 4.62 -3.78 -11.67
CA GLU A 137 5.48 -3.36 -10.56
C GLU A 137 6.18 -2.05 -10.90
N LEU A 138 6.10 -1.07 -10.03
CA LEU A 138 6.90 0.14 -10.12
C LEU A 138 8.32 -0.15 -9.62
N LYS A 139 9.32 0.33 -10.37
CA LYS A 139 10.72 0.12 -10.00
C LYS A 139 11.09 0.93 -8.75
N GLY A 140 11.24 0.22 -7.63
CA GLY A 140 11.86 0.76 -6.42
C GLY A 140 13.38 0.59 -6.44
N SER A 141 14.05 1.01 -5.36
CA SER A 141 15.52 0.93 -5.22
C SER A 141 16.10 -0.46 -5.40
N GLU A 142 15.35 -1.46 -4.94
CA GLU A 142 15.79 -2.85 -4.93
C GLU A 142 15.35 -3.65 -6.16
N TYR A 143 14.66 -3.00 -7.10
CA TYR A 143 14.07 -3.69 -8.26
C TYR A 143 15.12 -4.45 -9.09
N ASP A 144 16.24 -3.83 -9.40
CA ASP A 144 17.32 -4.38 -10.22
C ASP A 144 18.46 -4.98 -9.36
N ASN A 145 18.31 -5.05 -8.03
CA ASN A 145 19.31 -5.65 -7.15
C ASN A 145 19.36 -7.17 -7.34
N ALA A 146 20.54 -7.71 -7.66
CA ALA A 146 20.75 -9.14 -7.90
C ALA A 146 20.44 -10.02 -6.66
N ALA A 147 20.45 -9.45 -5.45
CA ALA A 147 20.08 -10.15 -4.22
C ALA A 147 18.56 -10.18 -3.97
N THR A 148 17.76 -9.46 -4.75
CA THR A 148 16.31 -9.45 -4.60
C THR A 148 15.71 -10.79 -5.01
N ILE A 149 15.05 -11.45 -4.06
CA ILE A 149 14.35 -12.70 -4.31
C ILE A 149 12.93 -12.41 -4.78
N ARG A 150 12.62 -12.82 -5.99
CA ARG A 150 11.27 -12.67 -6.57
C ARG A 150 10.46 -13.94 -6.39
N GLY A 151 9.13 -13.77 -6.25
CA GLY A 151 8.25 -14.92 -6.04
C GLY A 151 8.46 -15.61 -4.69
N TYR A 152 9.00 -14.88 -3.70
CA TYR A 152 9.16 -15.41 -2.36
C TYR A 152 7.80 -15.74 -1.74
N ALA A 153 7.65 -16.96 -1.24
CA ALA A 153 6.43 -17.45 -0.62
C ALA A 153 6.64 -17.77 0.86
N VAL A 154 5.67 -17.40 1.68
CA VAL A 154 5.64 -17.69 3.12
C VAL A 154 4.33 -18.41 3.44
N THR A 155 4.41 -19.43 4.27
CA THR A 155 3.25 -20.09 4.84
C THR A 155 3.15 -19.75 6.32
N TYR A 156 2.06 -19.14 6.71
CA TYR A 156 1.75 -18.87 8.11
C TYR A 156 0.89 -20.02 8.66
N THR A 157 1.33 -20.60 9.74
CA THR A 157 0.60 -21.68 10.41
C THR A 157 0.19 -21.23 11.81
N PRO A 158 -1.10 -21.30 12.17
CA PRO A 158 -1.54 -20.99 13.52
C PRO A 158 -0.80 -21.86 14.55
N LEU A 159 -0.53 -21.30 15.71
CA LEU A 159 0.03 -22.07 16.83
C LEU A 159 -0.97 -23.12 17.29
N ALA A 160 -0.45 -24.29 17.73
CA ALA A 160 -1.28 -25.43 18.10
C ALA A 160 -2.22 -25.15 19.30
N ASP A 161 -1.87 -24.18 20.12
CA ASP A 161 -2.66 -23.74 21.29
C ASP A 161 -3.70 -22.63 20.96
N GLY A 162 -3.77 -22.22 19.70
CA GLY A 162 -4.69 -21.15 19.25
C GLY A 162 -4.25 -19.75 19.66
N SER A 163 -3.05 -19.57 20.22
CA SER A 163 -2.52 -18.23 20.48
C SER A 163 -2.10 -17.58 19.15
N ALA A 164 -2.22 -16.25 19.10
CA ALA A 164 -1.70 -15.48 17.98
C ALA A 164 -0.15 -15.50 17.99
N ALA A 165 0.42 -15.61 16.80
CA ALA A 165 1.88 -15.53 16.62
C ALA A 165 2.38 -14.09 16.81
#